data_c7c1253d0d054889de5c84c131c8c63e
#
_entry.id   c7c1253d0d054889de5c84c131c8c63e
#
_cell.length_a   1.000
_cell.length_b   1.000
_cell.length_c   1.000
_cell.angle_alpha   90.00
_cell.angle_beta   90.00
_cell.angle_gamma   90.00
#
_symmetry.space_group_name_H-M   'P 1'
#
loop_
_entity.id
_entity.type
_entity.pdbx_description
1 polymer ?
#
loop_
_entity_poly.entity_id
_entity_poly.type
_entity_poly.pdbx_seq_one_letter_code
_entity_poly.pdbx_strand_id
1 'polypeptide(L)'
;WRKKFPLVEKLLSQFQTEIHRVRFMNLKPGGGELERHTDQVDPDIGIQDGRLMRVHIPIKTNVNVEFTSWSTTGSKVIANMEEGSCWYLDIRKPHMAINNGNDWRTHLVVDVVANDQVRSMLSPDYEQDKDYESEVDFTSRRLNDSKLYRKVI
;
A
#
# COMPACT_ATOMS: atom_id res chain seq x y z
N TRP A 1 -10.39 -19.55 6.48
CA TRP A 1 -10.78 -18.99 5.17
C TRP A 1 -9.74 -19.29 4.07
N ARG A 2 -8.44 -19.40 4.39
CA ARG A 2 -7.35 -19.70 3.42
C ARG A 2 -7.65 -20.94 2.57
N LYS A 3 -8.12 -22.04 3.21
CA LYS A 3 -8.50 -23.28 2.50
C LYS A 3 -9.56 -23.11 1.42
N LYS A 4 -10.34 -22.00 1.47
CA LYS A 4 -11.34 -21.67 0.44
C LYS A 4 -10.75 -20.96 -0.78
N PHE A 5 -9.50 -20.52 -0.69
CA PHE A 5 -8.82 -19.74 -1.72
C PHE A 5 -7.42 -20.31 -2.00
N PRO A 6 -7.31 -21.49 -2.66
CA PRO A 6 -6.05 -22.18 -2.86
C PRO A 6 -5.02 -21.36 -3.65
N LEU A 7 -5.46 -20.50 -4.56
CA LEU A 7 -4.56 -19.60 -5.30
C LEU A 7 -3.97 -18.53 -4.38
N VAL A 8 -4.74 -18.00 -3.44
CA VAL A 8 -4.24 -17.06 -2.44
C VAL A 8 -3.20 -17.74 -1.55
N GLU A 9 -3.47 -18.96 -1.11
CA GLU A 9 -2.50 -19.74 -0.32
C GLU A 9 -1.20 -19.94 -1.09
N LYS A 10 -1.28 -20.30 -2.38
CA LYS A 10 -0.11 -20.44 -3.24
C LYS A 10 0.67 -19.13 -3.40
N LEU A 11 -0.03 -17.98 -3.55
CA LEU A 11 0.61 -16.66 -3.60
C LEU A 11 1.30 -16.34 -2.27
N LEU A 12 0.62 -16.54 -1.16
CA LEU A 12 1.16 -16.26 0.17
C LEU A 12 2.40 -17.10 0.50
N SER A 13 2.48 -18.34 0.00
CA SER A 13 3.64 -19.22 0.21
C SER A 13 4.93 -18.73 -0.48
N GLN A 14 4.84 -17.74 -1.38
CA GLN A 14 6.03 -17.11 -1.98
C GLN A 14 6.74 -16.17 -1.00
N PHE A 15 6.03 -15.66 0.00
CA PHE A 15 6.62 -14.84 1.05
C PHE A 15 7.17 -15.77 2.15
N GLN A 16 8.46 -15.98 2.16
CA GLN A 16 9.14 -16.80 3.19
C GLN A 16 9.37 -15.98 4.47
N THR A 17 8.28 -15.44 5.00
CA THR A 17 8.25 -14.60 6.18
C THR A 17 6.91 -14.69 6.90
N GLU A 18 6.83 -14.11 8.08
CA GLU A 18 5.59 -13.98 8.81
C GLU A 18 4.63 -13.05 8.06
N ILE A 19 3.40 -13.53 7.87
CA ILE A 19 2.31 -12.76 7.26
C ILE A 19 1.42 -12.23 8.38
N HIS A 20 1.42 -10.93 8.54
CA HIS A 20 0.67 -10.25 9.59
C HIS A 20 -0.80 -10.10 9.23
N ARG A 21 -1.11 -9.64 8.02
CA ARG A 21 -2.48 -9.38 7.58
C ARG A 21 -2.68 -9.70 6.11
N VAL A 22 -3.84 -10.27 5.78
CA VAL A 22 -4.26 -10.51 4.39
C VAL A 22 -5.70 -10.07 4.22
N ARG A 23 -5.98 -9.25 3.20
CA ARG A 23 -7.33 -8.74 2.93
C ARG A 23 -7.57 -8.44 1.46
N PHE A 24 -8.81 -8.53 1.01
CA PHE A 24 -9.22 -7.95 -0.24
C PHE A 24 -9.66 -6.50 0.01
N MET A 25 -9.13 -5.58 -0.79
CA MET A 25 -9.51 -4.18 -0.77
C MET A 25 -10.17 -3.80 -2.08
N ASN A 26 -11.41 -3.33 -1.99
CA ASN A 26 -12.24 -3.04 -3.14
C ASN A 26 -12.51 -1.54 -3.26
N LEU A 27 -12.43 -1.03 -4.48
CA LEU A 27 -12.97 0.28 -4.85
C LEU A 27 -14.11 0.07 -5.83
N LYS A 28 -15.27 0.66 -5.53
CA LYS A 28 -16.44 0.60 -6.40
C LYS A 28 -16.18 1.35 -7.71
N PRO A 29 -16.88 1.00 -8.80
CA PRO A 29 -16.84 1.75 -10.04
C PRO A 29 -17.42 3.16 -9.86
N GLY A 30 -17.06 4.06 -10.79
CA GLY A 30 -17.64 5.40 -10.85
C GLY A 30 -17.23 6.32 -9.71
N GLY A 31 -15.93 6.39 -9.39
CA GLY A 31 -15.39 7.31 -8.40
C GLY A 31 -15.29 6.72 -6.98
N GLY A 32 -15.23 5.39 -6.85
CA GLY A 32 -14.85 4.79 -5.58
C GLY A 32 -13.43 5.17 -5.23
N GLU A 33 -13.22 5.74 -4.03
CA GLU A 33 -11.92 6.26 -3.63
C GLU A 33 -11.51 5.86 -2.23
N LEU A 34 -10.21 5.85 -2.01
CA LEU A 34 -9.55 5.91 -0.74
C LEU A 34 -8.89 7.29 -0.69
N GLU A 35 -9.43 8.18 0.15
CA GLU A 35 -8.94 9.55 0.27
C GLU A 35 -7.46 9.59 0.67
N ARG A 36 -6.80 10.73 0.44
CA ARG A 36 -5.40 10.92 0.79
C ARG A 36 -5.15 10.76 2.29
N HIS A 37 -4.29 9.83 2.65
CA HIS A 37 -3.92 9.51 4.03
C HIS A 37 -2.52 8.90 4.09
N THR A 38 -2.07 8.59 5.31
CA THR A 38 -0.91 7.73 5.58
C THR A 38 -1.32 6.66 6.58
N ASP A 39 -0.69 5.50 6.53
CA ASP A 39 -0.94 4.42 7.49
C ASP A 39 -0.03 4.49 8.74
N GLN A 40 0.70 5.58 8.91
CA GLN A 40 1.57 5.79 10.07
C GLN A 40 0.82 5.91 11.39
N VAL A 41 -0.45 6.26 11.33
CA VAL A 41 -1.30 6.46 12.50
C VAL A 41 -2.01 5.20 12.97
N ASP A 42 -1.78 4.06 12.32
CA ASP A 42 -2.32 2.77 12.76
C ASP A 42 -1.37 2.11 13.77
N PRO A 43 -1.65 2.20 15.07
CA PRO A 43 -0.76 1.70 16.11
C PRO A 43 -0.64 0.17 16.12
N ASP A 44 -1.62 -0.52 15.52
CA ASP A 44 -1.71 -1.99 15.58
C ASP A 44 -0.85 -2.68 14.51
N ILE A 45 -0.39 -1.94 13.50
CA ILE A 45 0.25 -2.54 12.32
C ILE A 45 1.79 -2.57 12.42
N GLY A 46 2.41 -1.74 13.28
CA GLY A 46 3.88 -1.70 13.41
C GLY A 46 4.60 -1.26 12.13
N ILE A 47 3.89 -0.57 11.22
CA ILE A 47 4.44 -0.11 9.93
C ILE A 47 5.42 1.05 10.15
N GLN A 48 5.27 1.79 11.23
CA GLN A 48 6.02 3.01 11.53
C GLN A 48 7.54 2.82 11.55
N ASP A 49 8.00 1.65 11.98
CA ASP A 49 9.43 1.34 12.13
C ASP A 49 10.01 0.55 10.95
N GLY A 50 9.26 0.38 9.87
CA GLY A 50 9.69 -0.36 8.69
C GLY A 50 9.79 -1.87 8.89
N ARG A 51 9.26 -2.42 9.99
CA ARG A 51 9.22 -3.87 10.21
C ARG A 51 8.22 -4.58 9.32
N LEU A 52 7.17 -3.89 8.90
CA LEU A 52 6.17 -4.44 7.99
C LEU A 52 6.25 -3.76 6.62
N MET A 53 6.09 -4.56 5.59
CA MET A 53 5.94 -4.11 4.21
C MET A 53 4.53 -4.45 3.74
N ARG A 54 3.87 -3.49 3.09
CA ARG A 54 2.58 -3.73 2.43
C ARG A 54 2.76 -4.01 0.97
N VAL A 55 2.26 -5.16 0.56
CA VAL A 55 2.28 -5.63 -0.82
C VAL A 55 0.87 -5.62 -1.38
N HIS A 56 0.70 -5.05 -2.58
CA HIS A 56 -0.54 -5.06 -3.33
C HIS A 56 -0.41 -6.00 -4.53
N ILE A 57 -1.39 -6.89 -4.67
CA ILE A 57 -1.52 -7.79 -5.82
C ILE A 57 -2.88 -7.49 -6.46
N PRO A 58 -2.92 -6.76 -7.59
CA PRO A 58 -4.17 -6.49 -8.29
C PRO A 58 -4.76 -7.79 -8.84
N ILE A 59 -5.98 -8.11 -8.39
CA ILE A 59 -6.75 -9.27 -8.85
C ILE A 59 -7.70 -8.86 -9.98
N LYS A 60 -8.28 -7.67 -9.87
CA LYS A 60 -9.08 -7.03 -10.88
C LYS A 60 -8.83 -5.53 -10.84
N THR A 61 -8.58 -4.95 -11.99
CA THR A 61 -8.36 -3.50 -12.16
C THR A 61 -8.85 -3.04 -13.53
N ASN A 62 -8.66 -1.77 -13.85
CA ASN A 62 -8.91 -1.20 -15.16
C ASN A 62 -8.04 0.06 -15.36
N VAL A 63 -7.95 0.54 -16.60
CA VAL A 63 -7.07 1.67 -16.98
C VAL A 63 -7.42 3.00 -16.31
N ASN A 64 -8.61 3.14 -15.73
CA ASN A 64 -9.07 4.34 -15.04
C ASN A 64 -8.90 4.24 -13.52
N VAL A 65 -8.12 3.27 -13.04
CA VAL A 65 -7.73 3.17 -11.63
C VAL A 65 -6.39 3.87 -11.47
N GLU A 66 -6.31 4.81 -10.55
CA GLU A 66 -5.07 5.52 -10.23
C GLU A 66 -4.72 5.29 -8.76
N PHE A 67 -3.46 4.98 -8.50
CA PHE A 67 -2.85 5.08 -7.19
C PHE A 67 -1.85 6.22 -7.22
N THR A 68 -2.01 7.19 -6.32
CA THR A 68 -1.11 8.33 -6.20
C THR A 68 -0.37 8.29 -4.88
N SER A 69 0.94 8.48 -4.92
CA SER A 69 1.80 8.66 -3.75
C SER A 69 2.55 9.99 -3.85
N TRP A 70 2.82 10.63 -2.71
CA TRP A 70 3.54 11.90 -2.63
C TRP A 70 4.81 11.75 -1.80
N SER A 71 5.89 12.38 -2.27
CA SER A 71 7.09 12.60 -1.48
C SER A 71 6.89 13.77 -0.49
N THR A 72 7.82 13.93 0.44
CA THR A 72 7.87 15.07 1.37
C THR A 72 8.04 16.41 0.67
N THR A 73 8.68 16.41 -0.51
CA THR A 73 8.86 17.62 -1.34
C THR A 73 7.61 18.00 -2.14
N GLY A 74 6.55 17.19 -2.06
CA GLY A 74 5.31 17.41 -2.79
C GLY A 74 5.29 16.82 -4.21
N SER A 75 6.37 16.20 -4.66
CA SER A 75 6.38 15.44 -5.91
C SER A 75 5.42 14.26 -5.80
N LYS A 76 4.65 14.01 -6.86
CA LYS A 76 3.71 12.88 -6.89
C LYS A 76 4.07 11.88 -7.96
N VAL A 77 3.82 10.62 -7.66
CA VAL A 77 3.87 9.50 -8.61
C VAL A 77 2.47 8.92 -8.73
N ILE A 78 2.03 8.69 -9.96
CA ILE A 78 0.76 8.03 -10.26
C ILE A 78 1.10 6.68 -10.87
N ALA A 79 0.52 5.61 -10.33
CA ALA A 79 0.66 4.26 -10.84
C ALA A 79 -0.71 3.68 -11.21
N ASN A 80 -0.79 3.04 -12.39
CA ASN A 80 -1.84 2.10 -12.73
C ASN A 80 -1.24 0.69 -12.58
N MET A 81 -1.74 -0.06 -11.63
CA MET A 81 -1.18 -1.37 -11.28
C MET A 81 -1.88 -2.46 -12.08
N GLU A 82 -1.15 -3.14 -12.95
CA GLU A 82 -1.67 -4.19 -13.82
C GLU A 82 -2.11 -5.44 -13.05
N GLU A 83 -3.14 -6.13 -13.55
CA GLU A 83 -3.61 -7.39 -12.99
C GLU A 83 -2.49 -8.44 -12.97
N GLY A 84 -2.36 -9.16 -11.86
CA GLY A 84 -1.35 -10.20 -11.65
C GLY A 84 0.05 -9.68 -11.33
N SER A 85 0.26 -8.36 -11.32
CA SER A 85 1.51 -7.76 -10.85
C SER A 85 1.60 -7.75 -9.33
N CYS A 86 2.79 -7.47 -8.79
CA CYS A 86 3.04 -7.39 -7.35
C CYS A 86 3.77 -6.06 -7.06
N TRP A 87 3.18 -5.25 -6.19
CA TRP A 87 3.65 -3.91 -5.89
C TRP A 87 3.94 -3.76 -4.41
N TYR A 88 5.14 -3.30 -4.09
CA TYR A 88 5.42 -2.72 -2.78
C TYR A 88 5.07 -1.23 -2.81
N LEU A 89 4.36 -0.80 -1.79
CA LEU A 89 3.98 0.61 -1.60
C LEU A 89 4.46 1.05 -0.23
N ASP A 90 5.23 2.13 -0.18
CA ASP A 90 5.54 2.78 1.08
C ASP A 90 4.33 3.61 1.55
N ILE A 91 3.45 2.92 2.26
CA ILE A 91 2.18 3.48 2.76
C ILE A 91 2.37 4.46 3.92
N ARG A 92 3.59 4.64 4.39
CA ARG A 92 3.96 5.69 5.34
C ARG A 92 3.98 7.05 4.66
N LYS A 93 4.18 7.08 3.34
CA LYS A 93 4.01 8.28 2.51
C LYS A 93 2.54 8.57 2.27
N PRO A 94 2.16 9.87 2.15
CA PRO A 94 0.80 10.22 1.77
C PRO A 94 0.41 9.55 0.47
N HIS A 95 -0.73 8.88 0.45
CA HIS A 95 -1.21 8.19 -0.73
C HIS A 95 -2.73 8.23 -0.82
N MET A 96 -3.25 7.98 -2.02
CA MET A 96 -4.66 7.83 -2.32
C MET A 96 -4.86 6.84 -3.46
N ALA A 97 -6.08 6.36 -3.61
CA ALA A 97 -6.47 5.57 -4.77
C ALA A 97 -7.88 5.94 -5.22
N ILE A 98 -8.11 5.99 -6.53
CA ILE A 98 -9.42 6.26 -7.12
C ILE A 98 -9.72 5.30 -8.26
N ASN A 99 -10.97 4.89 -8.39
CA ASN A 99 -11.46 4.06 -9.49
C ASN A 99 -12.54 4.83 -10.27
N ASN A 100 -12.13 5.48 -11.34
CA ASN A 100 -13.02 6.18 -12.26
C ASN A 100 -13.58 5.28 -13.37
N GLY A 101 -13.25 4.00 -13.35
CA GLY A 101 -13.73 3.02 -14.32
C GLY A 101 -15.13 2.49 -14.02
N ASN A 102 -15.62 1.64 -14.91
CA ASN A 102 -16.96 1.06 -14.85
C ASN A 102 -17.01 -0.29 -14.12
N ASP A 103 -15.84 -0.84 -13.77
CA ASP A 103 -15.71 -2.12 -13.08
C ASP A 103 -15.11 -1.96 -11.68
N TRP A 104 -15.41 -2.92 -10.80
CA TRP A 104 -14.77 -3.00 -9.49
C TRP A 104 -13.26 -3.17 -9.62
N ARG A 105 -12.52 -2.44 -8.79
CA ARG A 105 -11.10 -2.69 -8.56
C ARG A 105 -10.94 -3.52 -7.28
N THR A 106 -10.26 -4.66 -7.39
CA THR A 106 -10.00 -5.56 -6.26
C THR A 106 -8.52 -5.86 -6.18
N HIS A 107 -7.89 -5.51 -5.06
CA HIS A 107 -6.53 -5.91 -4.74
C HIS A 107 -6.51 -6.90 -3.57
N LEU A 108 -5.67 -7.93 -3.67
CA LEU A 108 -5.20 -8.68 -2.52
C LEU A 108 -4.09 -7.86 -1.88
N VAL A 109 -4.28 -7.48 -0.62
CA VAL A 109 -3.30 -6.68 0.13
C VAL A 109 -2.74 -7.53 1.26
N VAL A 110 -1.41 -7.60 1.33
CA VAL A 110 -0.69 -8.45 2.26
C VAL A 110 0.30 -7.59 3.04
N ASP A 111 0.21 -7.62 4.36
CA ASP A 111 1.20 -7.02 5.25
C ASP A 111 2.13 -8.15 5.74
N VAL A 112 3.41 -8.04 5.43
CA VAL A 112 4.45 -9.05 5.71
C VAL A 112 5.59 -8.46 6.54
N VAL A 113 6.25 -9.30 7.35
CA VAL A 113 7.47 -8.89 8.04
C VAL A 113 8.60 -8.69 7.03
N ALA A 114 9.25 -7.55 7.09
CA ALA A 114 10.30 -7.13 6.17
C ALA A 114 11.63 -7.83 6.49
N ASN A 115 11.79 -9.07 6.05
CA ASN A 115 13.05 -9.81 6.13
C ASN A 115 13.86 -9.68 4.82
N ASP A 116 15.08 -10.24 4.79
CA ASP A 116 15.97 -10.15 3.63
C ASP A 116 15.37 -10.81 2.38
N GLN A 117 14.61 -11.88 2.53
CA GLN A 117 13.96 -12.55 1.41
C GLN A 117 12.91 -11.63 0.76
N VAL A 118 12.05 -10.98 1.55
CA VAL A 118 11.05 -10.06 1.00
C VAL A 118 11.72 -8.82 0.41
N ARG A 119 12.76 -8.29 1.04
CA ARG A 119 13.54 -7.16 0.51
C ARG A 119 14.21 -7.51 -0.81
N SER A 120 14.70 -8.74 -0.98
CA SER A 120 15.30 -9.21 -2.24
C SER A 120 14.31 -9.34 -3.40
N MET A 121 13.01 -9.31 -3.13
CA MET A 121 11.96 -9.29 -4.16
C MET A 121 11.70 -7.90 -4.75
N LEU A 122 12.23 -6.85 -4.12
CA LEU A 122 12.14 -5.48 -4.65
C LEU A 122 12.95 -5.37 -5.94
N SER A 123 12.55 -4.40 -6.79
CA SER A 123 13.32 -4.09 -8.00
C SER A 123 14.78 -3.79 -7.65
N PRO A 124 15.75 -4.23 -8.47
CA PRO A 124 17.15 -3.84 -8.31
C PRO A 124 17.37 -2.33 -8.31
N ASP A 125 16.48 -1.59 -8.97
CA ASP A 125 16.50 -0.12 -9.03
C ASP A 125 15.81 0.54 -7.83
N TYR A 126 15.31 -0.27 -6.87
CA TYR A 126 14.71 0.27 -5.67
C TYR A 126 15.80 0.88 -4.78
N GLU A 127 15.78 2.17 -4.65
CA GLU A 127 16.57 2.92 -3.66
C GLU A 127 15.68 3.23 -2.45
N GLN A 128 16.13 2.80 -1.27
CA GLN A 128 15.50 3.25 -0.04
C GLN A 128 15.74 4.74 0.10
N ASP A 129 14.67 5.50 0.32
CA ASP A 129 14.78 6.94 0.54
C ASP A 129 15.68 7.20 1.75
N LYS A 130 16.78 7.92 1.52
CA LYS A 130 17.81 8.20 2.55
C LYS A 130 17.29 9.12 3.65
N ASP A 131 16.26 9.89 3.32
CA ASP A 131 15.62 10.84 4.25
C ASP A 131 14.35 10.27 4.88
N TYR A 132 14.23 8.95 4.90
CA TYR A 132 13.03 8.26 5.35
C TYR A 132 12.57 8.69 6.76
N GLU A 133 13.48 8.81 7.72
CA GLU A 133 13.14 9.23 9.08
C GLU A 133 12.61 10.67 9.11
N SER A 134 13.17 11.57 8.33
CA SER A 134 12.67 12.95 8.21
C SER A 134 11.32 13.01 7.50
N GLU A 135 11.05 12.10 6.56
CA GLU A 135 9.74 11.96 5.90
C GLU A 135 8.66 11.49 6.88
N VAL A 136 8.97 10.50 7.71
CA VAL A 136 8.07 10.00 8.75
C VAL A 136 7.71 11.13 9.73
N ASP A 137 8.71 11.84 10.22
CA ASP A 137 8.55 12.95 11.15
C ASP A 137 7.74 14.11 10.56
N PHE A 138 8.01 14.45 9.30
CA PHE A 138 7.27 15.50 8.60
C PHE A 138 5.81 15.12 8.40
N THR A 139 5.54 13.89 8.00
CA THR A 139 4.18 13.41 7.77
C THR A 139 3.41 13.33 9.09
N SER A 140 4.03 12.81 10.14
CA SER A 140 3.44 12.73 11.48
C SER A 140 3.12 14.11 12.04
N ARG A 141 4.01 15.08 11.87
CA ARG A 141 3.77 16.47 12.28
C ARG A 141 2.59 17.06 11.52
N ARG A 142 2.52 16.91 10.19
CA ARG A 142 1.39 17.41 9.41
C ARG A 142 0.06 16.75 9.75
N LEU A 143 0.06 15.46 10.05
CA LEU A 143 -1.14 14.76 10.50
C LEU A 143 -1.63 15.30 11.85
N ASN A 144 -0.71 15.64 12.76
CA ASN A 144 -1.05 16.22 14.06
C ASN A 144 -1.53 17.67 13.94
N ASP A 145 -0.95 18.44 13.00
CA ASP A 145 -1.24 19.86 12.83
C ASP A 145 -2.47 20.13 11.96
N SER A 146 -2.86 19.22 11.09
CA SER A 146 -3.96 19.44 10.16
C SER A 146 -5.21 18.65 10.52
N LYS A 147 -6.28 19.37 10.81
CA LYS A 147 -7.64 18.83 10.95
C LYS A 147 -8.15 18.11 9.69
N LEU A 148 -7.49 18.30 8.54
CA LEU A 148 -7.81 17.69 7.25
C LEU A 148 -7.56 16.19 7.24
N TYR A 149 -6.55 15.71 7.96
CA TYR A 149 -6.19 14.28 7.99
C TYR A 149 -6.96 13.46 9.03
N ARG A 150 -7.66 14.12 9.96
CA ARG A 150 -8.50 13.45 10.99
C ARG A 150 -9.84 12.93 10.48
N LYS A 151 -10.21 13.25 9.24
CA LYS A 151 -11.50 12.83 8.65
C LYS A 151 -11.44 11.56 7.82
N VAL A 152 -10.29 10.91 7.74
CA VAL A 152 -10.07 9.80 6.82
C VAL A 152 -9.72 8.55 7.60
N ILE A 153 -10.69 8.05 8.34
CA ILE A 153 -10.72 6.65 8.82
C ILE A 153 -12.06 6.05 8.44
#